data_c6da6824b871011ac9cd8ca336b933e2
#
_entry.id   c6da6824b871011ac9cd8ca336b933e2
#
_cell.length_a   1.000
_cell.length_b   1.000
_cell.length_c   1.000
_cell.angle_alpha   90.00
_cell.angle_beta   90.00
_cell.angle_gamma   90.00
#
_symmetry.space_group_name_H-M   'P 1'
#
loop_
_entity.id
_entity.type
_entity.pdbx_description
1 polymer ?
#
loop_
_entity_poly.entity_id
_entity_poly.type
_entity_poly.pdbx_seq_one_letter_code
_entity_poly.pdbx_strand_id
1 'polypeptide(L)'
;EVFNAANYPVGNKENLAAADQWDNDASKPIRKIVTALDKMIMRPNVAVLGRSTATALRQNPSVVKAYNGTLGEDGLVPLDFLRGLLELDEIVVGSAFVNIARPGQKPVLVRAWANHAAFIYRNLLADTQGGVTFGFTAQFGSRVSGSIPDPDMGMRGGQRVRVGESVRELIVAQDCGYFFQNAVSA
;
A
#
# COMPACT_ATOMS: atom_id res chain seq x y z
N GLU A 1 -4.65 5.88 3.53
CA GLU A 1 -5.41 5.13 4.54
C GLU A 1 -4.78 3.77 4.87
N VAL A 2 -4.33 2.99 3.86
CA VAL A 2 -3.74 1.65 4.06
C VAL A 2 -2.46 1.67 4.91
N PHE A 3 -1.66 2.73 4.85
CA PHE A 3 -0.43 2.89 5.65
C PHE A 3 -0.61 3.69 6.95
N ASN A 4 -1.83 3.77 7.46
CA ASN A 4 -2.11 4.37 8.75
C ASN A 4 -2.29 3.28 9.82
N ALA A 5 -1.38 3.23 10.79
CA ALA A 5 -1.40 2.25 11.88
C ALA A 5 -2.68 2.30 12.75
N ALA A 6 -3.41 3.41 12.73
CA ALA A 6 -4.68 3.54 13.45
C ALA A 6 -5.82 2.70 12.83
N ASN A 7 -5.68 2.33 11.56
CA ASN A 7 -6.66 1.55 10.82
C ASN A 7 -6.53 0.03 11.04
N TYR A 8 -5.61 -0.39 11.91
CA TYR A 8 -5.36 -1.79 12.23
C TYR A 8 -5.49 -2.02 13.73
N PRO A 9 -6.10 -3.13 14.17
CA PRO A 9 -6.16 -3.49 15.57
C PRO A 9 -4.75 -3.76 16.14
N VAL A 10 -4.63 -3.72 17.46
CA VAL A 10 -3.33 -3.90 18.13
C VAL A 10 -2.67 -5.23 17.78
N GLY A 11 -3.46 -6.30 17.57
CA GLY A 11 -2.97 -7.63 17.20
C GLY A 11 -2.50 -7.76 15.76
N ASN A 12 -2.95 -6.86 14.86
CA ASN A 12 -2.70 -6.93 13.42
C ASN A 12 -1.75 -5.84 12.93
N LYS A 13 -0.91 -5.34 13.79
CA LYS A 13 0.16 -4.41 13.42
C LYS A 13 1.42 -4.69 14.20
N GLU A 14 2.54 -4.50 13.55
CA GLU A 14 3.86 -4.68 14.15
C GLU A 14 4.82 -3.60 13.64
N ASN A 15 5.53 -2.97 14.57
CA ASN A 15 6.64 -2.09 14.25
C ASN A 15 7.93 -2.91 14.27
N LEU A 16 8.55 -3.12 13.09
CA LEU A 16 9.73 -3.95 12.97
C LEU A 16 10.95 -3.24 13.57
N ALA A 17 11.63 -3.93 14.49
CA ALA A 17 12.91 -3.50 15.02
C ALA A 17 14.05 -3.83 14.03
N ALA A 18 15.19 -3.19 14.17
CA ALA A 18 16.33 -3.30 13.24
C ALA A 18 16.74 -4.74 12.89
N ALA A 19 16.65 -5.68 13.85
CA ALA A 19 16.97 -7.09 13.62
C ALA A 19 15.95 -7.81 12.71
N ASP A 20 14.72 -7.33 12.68
CA ASP A 20 13.59 -7.93 11.95
C ASP A 20 13.26 -7.20 10.65
N GLN A 21 13.90 -6.07 10.39
CA GLN A 21 13.72 -5.31 9.16
C GLN A 21 14.17 -6.13 7.94
N TRP A 22 13.51 -5.95 6.83
CA TRP A 22 13.68 -6.80 5.64
C TRP A 22 14.96 -6.48 4.84
N ASP A 23 15.58 -5.35 5.12
CA ASP A 23 16.91 -4.98 4.63
C ASP A 23 18.05 -5.55 5.49
N ASN A 24 17.74 -6.20 6.60
CA ASN A 24 18.71 -6.93 7.40
C ASN A 24 18.90 -8.35 6.84
N ASP A 25 20.11 -8.72 6.49
CA ASP A 25 20.45 -10.03 5.90
C ASP A 25 20.15 -11.22 6.81
N ALA A 26 20.18 -11.01 8.13
CA ALA A 26 19.87 -12.05 9.11
C ALA A 26 18.35 -12.24 9.34
N SER A 27 17.53 -11.34 8.82
CA SER A 27 16.08 -11.38 8.99
C SER A 27 15.43 -12.52 8.17
N LYS A 28 14.24 -12.95 8.59
CA LYS A 28 13.46 -14.00 7.90
C LYS A 28 12.06 -13.47 7.56
N PRO A 29 11.95 -12.56 6.57
CA PRO A 29 10.71 -11.88 6.25
C PRO A 29 9.57 -12.82 5.86
N ILE A 30 9.82 -13.85 5.06
CA ILE A 30 8.79 -14.81 4.64
C ILE A 30 8.12 -15.46 5.85
N ARG A 31 8.90 -15.99 6.78
CA ARG A 31 8.36 -16.64 7.98
C ARG A 31 7.53 -15.69 8.82
N LYS A 32 8.01 -14.44 8.97
CA LYS A 32 7.32 -13.41 9.74
C LYS A 32 6.01 -13.00 9.08
N ILE A 33 6.03 -12.80 7.76
CA ILE A 33 4.83 -12.51 6.97
C ILE A 33 3.81 -13.64 7.13
N VAL A 34 4.17 -14.88 6.84
CA VAL A 34 3.25 -16.03 6.94
C VAL A 34 2.62 -16.12 8.32
N THR A 35 3.43 -16.00 9.40
CA THR A 35 2.91 -15.99 10.78
C THR A 35 1.92 -14.85 11.03
N ALA A 36 2.12 -13.70 10.40
CA ALA A 36 1.21 -12.56 10.50
C ALA A 36 -0.10 -12.80 9.73
N LEU A 37 0.01 -13.37 8.50
CA LEU A 37 -1.17 -13.70 7.68
C LEU A 37 -2.07 -14.73 8.35
N ASP A 38 -1.49 -15.69 9.08
CA ASP A 38 -2.25 -16.73 9.80
C ASP A 38 -3.02 -16.20 11.01
N LYS A 39 -2.70 -15.00 11.51
CA LYS A 39 -3.44 -14.35 12.60
C LYS A 39 -4.71 -13.63 12.12
N MET A 40 -4.85 -13.40 10.83
CA MET A 40 -5.97 -12.64 10.29
C MET A 40 -7.22 -13.49 10.19
N ILE A 41 -8.39 -12.89 10.39
CA ILE A 41 -9.70 -13.55 10.25
C ILE A 41 -9.93 -14.04 8.81
N MET A 42 -9.55 -13.19 7.85
CA MET A 42 -9.61 -13.53 6.42
C MET A 42 -8.18 -13.49 5.87
N ARG A 43 -7.77 -14.57 5.17
CA ARG A 43 -6.45 -14.60 4.54
C ARG A 43 -6.35 -13.46 3.52
N PRO A 44 -5.35 -12.59 3.62
CA PRO A 44 -5.21 -11.47 2.70
C PRO A 44 -4.88 -11.95 1.29
N ASN A 45 -5.40 -11.25 0.30
CA ASN A 45 -5.15 -11.52 -1.11
C ASN A 45 -4.39 -10.40 -1.82
N VAL A 46 -4.19 -9.26 -1.16
CA VAL A 46 -3.43 -8.12 -1.72
C VAL A 46 -2.34 -7.70 -0.75
N ALA A 47 -1.11 -7.59 -1.27
CA ALA A 47 -0.01 -6.92 -0.58
C ALA A 47 0.20 -5.51 -1.16
N VAL A 48 0.34 -4.53 -0.30
CA VAL A 48 0.63 -3.13 -0.66
C VAL A 48 1.97 -2.76 -0.06
N LEU A 49 2.95 -2.46 -0.91
CA LEU A 49 4.35 -2.28 -0.51
C LEU A 49 4.87 -0.92 -0.98
N GLY A 50 5.64 -0.24 -0.14
CA GLY A 50 6.52 0.84 -0.60
C GLY A 50 7.61 0.30 -1.52
N ARG A 51 8.14 1.13 -2.43
CA ARG A 51 9.15 0.68 -3.40
C ARG A 51 10.43 0.18 -2.73
N SER A 52 10.90 0.87 -1.71
CA SER A 52 12.07 0.44 -0.92
C SER A 52 11.83 -0.90 -0.23
N THR A 53 10.66 -1.05 0.38
CA THR A 53 10.21 -2.28 1.05
C THR A 53 10.16 -3.46 0.08
N ALA A 54 9.57 -3.27 -1.10
CA ALA A 54 9.50 -4.29 -2.13
C ALA A 54 10.89 -4.70 -2.64
N THR A 55 11.82 -3.74 -2.79
CA THR A 55 13.19 -4.02 -3.22
C THR A 55 13.95 -4.80 -2.16
N ALA A 56 13.91 -4.38 -0.89
CA ALA A 56 14.56 -5.07 0.20
C ALA A 56 14.04 -6.50 0.39
N LEU A 57 12.71 -6.69 0.34
CA LEU A 57 12.11 -8.01 0.41
C LEU A 57 12.63 -8.96 -0.68
N ARG A 58 12.77 -8.45 -1.92
CA ARG A 58 13.23 -9.23 -3.08
C ARG A 58 14.73 -9.55 -3.04
N GLN A 59 15.51 -8.74 -2.35
CA GLN A 59 16.98 -8.89 -2.22
C GLN A 59 17.35 -9.63 -0.94
N ASN A 60 16.46 -9.81 0.00
CA ASN A 60 16.78 -10.46 1.27
C ASN A 60 17.32 -11.88 1.04
N PRO A 61 18.48 -12.25 1.61
CA PRO A 61 19.12 -13.53 1.39
C PRO A 61 18.23 -14.74 1.66
N SER A 62 17.38 -14.67 2.69
CA SER A 62 16.45 -15.76 3.01
C SER A 62 15.37 -15.97 1.93
N VAL A 63 14.96 -14.90 1.26
CA VAL A 63 13.99 -14.91 0.16
C VAL A 63 14.64 -15.40 -1.13
N VAL A 64 15.86 -14.92 -1.42
CA VAL A 64 16.64 -15.33 -2.57
C VAL A 64 16.98 -16.82 -2.48
N LYS A 65 17.34 -17.31 -1.31
CA LYS A 65 17.60 -18.74 -1.06
C LYS A 65 16.33 -19.60 -1.25
N ALA A 66 15.18 -19.11 -0.86
CA ALA A 66 13.93 -19.81 -1.11
C ALA A 66 13.60 -19.93 -2.61
N TYR A 67 14.04 -18.97 -3.42
CA TYR A 67 13.87 -18.98 -4.87
C TYR A 67 14.95 -19.82 -5.58
N ASN A 68 16.23 -19.59 -5.24
CA ASN A 68 17.38 -20.21 -5.91
C ASN A 68 17.75 -21.61 -5.36
N GLY A 69 17.19 -22.01 -4.20
CA GLY A 69 17.59 -23.22 -3.51
C GLY A 69 19.06 -23.16 -3.06
N THR A 70 19.89 -24.06 -3.58
CA THR A 70 21.32 -24.17 -3.25
C THR A 70 22.25 -23.31 -4.12
N LEU A 71 21.70 -22.56 -5.11
CA LEU A 71 22.50 -21.84 -6.13
C LEU A 71 23.07 -20.50 -5.67
N GLY A 72 22.76 -20.05 -4.45
CA GLY A 72 23.30 -18.80 -3.89
C GLY A 72 22.27 -17.96 -3.16
N GLU A 73 22.77 -16.98 -2.42
CA GLU A 73 21.98 -16.07 -1.59
C GLU A 73 21.92 -14.64 -2.17
N ASP A 74 22.61 -14.40 -3.29
CA ASP A 74 22.60 -13.11 -3.99
C ASP A 74 21.68 -13.12 -5.19
N GLY A 75 20.90 -12.06 -5.35
CA GLY A 75 20.00 -11.89 -6.48
C GLY A 75 18.78 -11.07 -6.22
N LEU A 76 17.88 -11.05 -7.19
CA LEU A 76 16.62 -10.32 -7.12
C LEU A 76 15.47 -11.26 -7.51
N VAL A 77 14.62 -11.56 -6.55
CA VAL A 77 13.48 -12.46 -6.74
C VAL A 77 12.36 -11.76 -7.53
N PRO A 78 11.74 -12.41 -8.53
CA PRO A 78 10.57 -11.88 -9.24
C PRO A 78 9.37 -11.70 -8.30
N LEU A 79 8.55 -10.66 -8.54
CA LEU A 79 7.34 -10.42 -7.75
C LEU A 79 6.31 -11.55 -7.91
N ASP A 80 6.25 -12.18 -9.08
CA ASP A 80 5.34 -13.31 -9.33
C ASP A 80 5.65 -14.53 -8.47
N PHE A 81 6.94 -14.79 -8.21
CA PHE A 81 7.33 -15.83 -7.26
C PHE A 81 6.84 -15.51 -5.83
N LEU A 82 7.05 -14.28 -5.37
CA LEU A 82 6.57 -13.85 -4.05
C LEU A 82 5.03 -13.92 -3.96
N ARG A 83 4.34 -13.54 -5.04
CA ARG A 83 2.89 -13.64 -5.12
C ARG A 83 2.43 -15.09 -4.96
N GLY A 84 3.03 -16.03 -5.69
CA GLY A 84 2.73 -17.45 -5.57
C GLY A 84 3.11 -18.05 -4.20
N LEU A 85 4.27 -17.66 -3.65
CA LEU A 85 4.76 -18.15 -2.37
C LEU A 85 3.87 -17.72 -1.19
N LEU A 86 3.34 -16.51 -1.24
CA LEU A 86 2.47 -15.94 -0.20
C LEU A 86 0.97 -16.15 -0.49
N GLU A 87 0.65 -16.82 -1.61
CA GLU A 87 -0.73 -17.09 -2.06
C GLU A 87 -1.57 -15.80 -2.21
N LEU A 88 -0.97 -14.77 -2.79
CA LEU A 88 -1.61 -13.49 -3.03
C LEU A 88 -2.15 -13.39 -4.46
N ASP A 89 -3.27 -12.68 -4.63
CA ASP A 89 -3.80 -12.36 -5.96
C ASP A 89 -3.02 -11.21 -6.60
N GLU A 90 -2.60 -10.24 -5.79
CA GLU A 90 -1.95 -9.02 -6.28
C GLU A 90 -0.88 -8.48 -5.31
N ILE A 91 0.22 -7.97 -5.87
CA ILE A 91 1.22 -7.19 -5.13
C ILE A 91 1.30 -5.80 -5.76
N VAL A 92 0.82 -4.78 -5.02
CA VAL A 92 0.85 -3.38 -5.43
C VAL A 92 2.09 -2.71 -4.88
N VAL A 93 2.91 -2.13 -5.76
CA VAL A 93 4.15 -1.44 -5.36
C VAL A 93 4.05 0.04 -5.69
N GLY A 94 4.06 0.89 -4.65
CA GLY A 94 4.03 2.33 -4.80
C GLY A 94 5.41 2.91 -5.06
N SER A 95 5.55 3.66 -6.17
CA SER A 95 6.82 4.29 -6.58
C SER A 95 6.76 5.82 -6.61
N ALA A 96 5.62 6.43 -6.25
CA ALA A 96 5.43 7.87 -6.28
C ALA A 96 6.32 8.62 -5.28
N PHE A 97 6.70 9.83 -5.65
CA PHE A 97 7.39 10.79 -4.78
C PHE A 97 6.48 11.98 -4.49
N VAL A 98 6.62 12.54 -3.30
CA VAL A 98 5.94 13.76 -2.86
C VAL A 98 6.99 14.79 -2.50
N ASN A 99 6.79 16.03 -2.93
CA ASN A 99 7.63 17.14 -2.53
C ASN A 99 7.10 17.71 -1.20
N ILE A 100 7.93 17.63 -0.16
CA ILE A 100 7.62 18.16 1.18
C ILE A 100 8.22 19.54 1.44
N ALA A 101 8.93 20.13 0.47
CA ALA A 101 9.51 21.47 0.61
C ALA A 101 8.41 22.55 0.66
N ARG A 102 8.66 23.62 1.40
CA ARG A 102 7.78 24.79 1.42
C ARG A 102 7.82 25.51 0.07
N PRO A 103 6.74 26.20 -0.33
CA PRO A 103 6.74 27.01 -1.54
C PRO A 103 7.94 27.97 -1.61
N GLY A 104 8.60 28.02 -2.77
CA GLY A 104 9.78 28.87 -3.00
C GLY A 104 11.12 28.27 -2.55
N GLN A 105 11.15 27.09 -1.95
CA GLN A 105 12.39 26.38 -1.58
C GLN A 105 12.73 25.28 -2.60
N LYS A 106 14.00 24.83 -2.55
CA LYS A 106 14.42 23.67 -3.37
C LYS A 106 13.55 22.45 -3.04
N PRO A 107 13.14 21.67 -4.06
CA PRO A 107 12.30 20.51 -3.83
C PRO A 107 13.02 19.45 -2.99
N VAL A 108 12.31 18.93 -1.97
CA VAL A 108 12.72 17.78 -1.16
C VAL A 108 11.75 16.64 -1.44
N LEU A 109 12.22 15.66 -2.23
CA LEU A 109 11.40 14.53 -2.66
C LEU A 109 11.53 13.38 -1.68
N VAL A 110 10.40 12.93 -1.15
CA VAL A 110 10.29 11.73 -0.31
C VAL A 110 9.33 10.73 -0.94
N ARG A 111 9.50 9.45 -0.66
CA ARG A 111 8.57 8.43 -1.16
C ARG A 111 7.22 8.54 -0.46
N ALA A 112 6.14 8.54 -1.25
CA ALA A 112 4.77 8.67 -0.73
C ALA A 112 4.36 7.49 0.18
N TRP A 113 4.82 6.27 -0.14
CA TRP A 113 4.46 5.06 0.62
C TRP A 113 5.53 4.60 1.61
N ALA A 114 6.55 5.39 1.84
CA ALA A 114 7.60 5.17 2.82
C ALA A 114 8.11 3.71 2.88
N ASN A 115 8.49 3.26 4.08
CA ASN A 115 9.14 1.99 4.37
C ASN A 115 8.17 0.95 4.96
N HIS A 116 6.90 1.01 4.58
CA HIS A 116 5.86 0.20 5.18
C HIS A 116 5.39 -0.92 4.25
N ALA A 117 4.75 -1.94 4.84
CA ALA A 117 4.05 -3.00 4.12
C ALA A 117 2.68 -3.24 4.75
N ALA A 118 1.66 -3.43 3.94
CA ALA A 118 0.34 -3.81 4.39
C ALA A 118 -0.17 -5.00 3.58
N PHE A 119 -0.82 -5.93 4.27
CA PHE A 119 -1.49 -7.07 3.70
C PHE A 119 -2.97 -6.94 4.00
N ILE A 120 -3.81 -6.96 2.98
CA ILE A 120 -5.25 -6.71 3.12
C ILE A 120 -6.06 -7.75 2.37
N TYR A 121 -7.23 -8.05 2.89
CA TYR A 121 -8.24 -8.81 2.17
C TYR A 121 -9.15 -7.86 1.40
N ARG A 122 -9.18 -8.02 0.07
CA ARG A 122 -10.02 -7.24 -0.84
C ARG A 122 -11.03 -8.15 -1.54
N ASN A 123 -12.31 -7.87 -1.34
CA ASN A 123 -13.38 -8.48 -2.09
C ASN A 123 -14.00 -7.45 -3.05
N LEU A 124 -13.85 -7.67 -4.35
CA LEU A 124 -14.37 -6.78 -5.39
C LEU A 124 -15.89 -6.80 -5.53
N LEU A 125 -16.54 -7.83 -4.97
CA LEU A 125 -18.01 -7.98 -4.98
C LEU A 125 -18.66 -7.44 -3.69
N ALA A 126 -17.86 -6.95 -2.74
CA ALA A 126 -18.40 -6.36 -1.52
C ALA A 126 -19.03 -5.00 -1.83
N ASP A 127 -20.23 -4.80 -1.30
CA ASP A 127 -20.99 -3.56 -1.41
C ASP A 127 -21.48 -3.09 -0.03
N THR A 128 -22.35 -2.08 -0.01
CA THR A 128 -22.92 -1.56 1.25
C THR A 128 -23.94 -2.50 1.91
N GLN A 129 -24.36 -3.56 1.23
CA GLN A 129 -25.38 -4.49 1.71
C GLN A 129 -24.80 -5.86 2.09
N GLY A 130 -23.61 -6.19 1.61
CA GLY A 130 -22.98 -7.47 1.92
C GLY A 130 -21.53 -7.60 1.44
N GLY A 131 -20.89 -8.64 1.93
CA GLY A 131 -19.49 -8.95 1.63
C GLY A 131 -18.52 -8.32 2.63
N VAL A 132 -17.46 -9.07 2.96
CA VAL A 132 -16.38 -8.60 3.83
C VAL A 132 -15.24 -8.12 2.96
N THR A 133 -14.73 -6.92 3.23
CA THR A 133 -13.53 -6.36 2.61
C THR A 133 -12.86 -5.43 3.63
N PHE A 134 -11.54 -5.27 3.54
CA PHE A 134 -10.80 -4.36 4.41
C PHE A 134 -11.34 -2.93 4.33
N GLY A 135 -11.59 -2.45 3.12
CA GLY A 135 -12.11 -1.11 2.91
C GLY A 135 -12.57 -0.90 1.48
N PHE A 136 -13.31 0.18 1.27
CA PHE A 136 -13.78 0.61 -0.04
C PHE A 136 -13.89 2.13 -0.11
N THR A 137 -13.99 2.66 -1.32
CA THR A 137 -14.25 4.08 -1.55
C THR A 137 -15.75 4.27 -1.78
N ALA A 138 -16.42 4.92 -0.84
CA ALA A 138 -17.82 5.29 -0.98
C ALA A 138 -17.94 6.56 -1.82
N GLN A 139 -18.87 6.57 -2.78
CA GLN A 139 -19.21 7.74 -3.59
C GLN A 139 -20.62 8.20 -3.27
N PHE A 140 -20.77 9.48 -3.02
CA PHE A 140 -22.07 10.12 -2.84
C PHE A 140 -22.47 10.89 -4.10
N GLY A 141 -23.57 10.49 -4.70
CA GLY A 141 -24.03 11.04 -5.97
C GLY A 141 -23.18 10.62 -7.17
N SER A 142 -23.44 11.24 -8.31
CA SER A 142 -22.68 11.02 -9.53
C SER A 142 -21.53 12.05 -9.67
N ARG A 143 -20.53 11.71 -10.45
CA ARG A 143 -19.51 12.68 -10.88
C ARG A 143 -20.16 13.79 -11.68
N VAL A 144 -19.92 15.04 -11.30
CA VAL A 144 -20.48 16.24 -11.92
C VAL A 144 -19.44 16.89 -12.81
N SER A 145 -19.81 17.15 -14.05
CA SER A 145 -19.03 18.01 -14.96
C SER A 145 -19.96 18.99 -15.66
N GLY A 146 -19.54 20.24 -15.75
CA GLY A 146 -20.32 21.29 -16.41
C GLY A 146 -19.50 22.50 -16.76
N SER A 147 -19.94 23.23 -17.78
CA SER A 147 -19.37 24.51 -18.20
C SER A 147 -20.42 25.60 -18.02
N ILE A 148 -20.04 26.68 -17.38
CA ILE A 148 -20.88 27.84 -17.12
C ILE A 148 -20.21 29.04 -17.79
N PRO A 149 -20.93 29.78 -18.68
CA PRO A 149 -20.41 31.04 -19.20
C PRO A 149 -20.14 32.02 -18.05
N ASP A 150 -18.99 32.65 -18.04
CA ASP A 150 -18.59 33.65 -17.07
C ASP A 150 -18.23 34.96 -17.78
N PRO A 151 -19.18 35.94 -17.83
CA PRO A 151 -18.98 37.18 -18.52
C PRO A 151 -17.92 38.08 -17.85
N ASP A 152 -17.63 37.83 -16.55
CA ASP A 152 -16.69 38.67 -15.78
C ASP A 152 -15.22 38.25 -15.98
N MET A 153 -14.99 37.19 -16.77
CA MET A 153 -13.65 36.70 -17.06
C MET A 153 -12.99 37.43 -18.24
N GLY A 154 -12.23 38.47 -17.92
CA GLY A 154 -11.52 39.30 -18.91
C GLY A 154 -12.46 40.13 -19.79
N MET A 155 -11.92 40.78 -20.83
CA MET A 155 -12.71 41.71 -21.69
C MET A 155 -13.67 41.02 -22.67
N ARG A 156 -13.51 39.70 -22.90
CA ARG A 156 -14.31 38.93 -23.88
C ARG A 156 -15.18 37.88 -23.25
N GLY A 157 -15.23 37.83 -21.91
CA GLY A 157 -15.84 36.71 -21.19
C GLY A 157 -15.05 35.44 -21.30
N GLY A 158 -15.48 34.40 -20.58
CA GLY A 158 -14.85 33.08 -20.57
C GLY A 158 -15.84 31.99 -20.19
N GLN A 159 -15.33 30.78 -19.98
CA GLN A 159 -16.10 29.65 -19.47
C GLN A 159 -15.47 29.13 -18.18
N ARG A 160 -16.29 28.96 -17.15
CA ARG A 160 -15.92 28.32 -15.91
C ARG A 160 -16.28 26.83 -15.98
N VAL A 161 -15.27 25.98 -16.11
CA VAL A 161 -15.47 24.54 -16.08
C VAL A 161 -15.43 24.05 -14.63
N ARG A 162 -16.45 23.30 -14.24
CA ARG A 162 -16.52 22.62 -12.93
C ARG A 162 -16.53 21.13 -13.15
N VAL A 163 -15.61 20.44 -12.48
CA VAL A 163 -15.58 18.96 -12.41
C VAL A 163 -15.42 18.61 -10.94
N GLY A 164 -16.21 17.69 -10.46
CA GLY A 164 -16.13 17.28 -9.06
C GLY A 164 -16.82 15.94 -8.80
N GLU A 165 -16.41 15.32 -7.72
CA GLU A 165 -17.01 14.13 -7.16
C GLU A 165 -16.92 14.18 -5.63
N SER A 166 -17.88 13.58 -4.93
CA SER A 166 -17.87 13.41 -3.49
C SER A 166 -17.54 11.96 -3.19
N VAL A 167 -16.33 11.70 -2.73
CA VAL A 167 -15.86 10.35 -2.39
C VAL A 167 -15.27 10.35 -0.98
N ARG A 168 -15.34 9.20 -0.33
CA ARG A 168 -14.69 8.97 0.97
C ARG A 168 -14.17 7.55 1.04
N GLU A 169 -12.89 7.42 1.38
CA GLU A 169 -12.28 6.14 1.70
C GLU A 169 -12.72 5.70 3.09
N LEU A 170 -13.19 4.47 3.19
CA LEU A 170 -13.67 3.87 4.43
C LEU A 170 -12.94 2.56 4.69
N ILE A 171 -12.43 2.42 5.92
CA ILE A 171 -11.97 1.13 6.43
C ILE A 171 -13.14 0.50 7.18
N VAL A 172 -13.57 -0.67 6.73
CA VAL A 172 -14.79 -1.33 7.22
C VAL A 172 -14.46 -2.49 8.14
N ALA A 173 -13.52 -3.34 7.74
CA ALA A 173 -13.12 -4.52 8.50
C ALA A 173 -11.63 -4.46 8.81
N GLN A 174 -11.28 -3.80 9.91
CA GLN A 174 -9.88 -3.62 10.34
C GLN A 174 -9.16 -4.96 10.57
N ASP A 175 -9.88 -5.99 10.99
CA ASP A 175 -9.35 -7.33 11.25
C ASP A 175 -8.97 -8.09 9.98
N CYS A 176 -9.38 -7.59 8.81
CA CYS A 176 -9.02 -8.12 7.49
C CYS A 176 -7.76 -7.47 6.92
N GLY A 177 -6.97 -6.81 7.74
CA GLY A 177 -5.71 -6.19 7.38
C GLY A 177 -4.60 -6.47 8.38
N TYR A 178 -3.35 -6.52 7.91
CA TYR A 178 -2.13 -6.57 8.74
C TYR A 178 -1.13 -5.53 8.27
N PHE A 179 -0.51 -4.83 9.22
CA PHE A 179 0.39 -3.72 8.93
C PHE A 179 1.77 -3.90 9.55
N PHE A 180 2.79 -3.96 8.71
CA PHE A 180 4.19 -3.87 9.12
C PHE A 180 4.68 -2.42 8.99
N GLN A 181 4.91 -1.80 10.13
CA GLN A 181 5.49 -0.48 10.19
C GLN A 181 7.02 -0.59 10.17
N ASN A 182 7.69 0.31 9.45
CA ASN A 182 9.15 0.34 9.32
C ASN A 182 9.75 -1.01 8.90
N ALA A 183 9.15 -1.61 7.86
CA ALA A 183 9.63 -2.88 7.32
C ALA A 183 11.06 -2.83 6.77
N VAL A 184 11.54 -1.63 6.48
CA VAL A 184 12.92 -1.32 6.04
C VAL A 184 13.42 -0.13 6.85
N SER A 185 14.73 -0.03 7.06
CA SER A 185 15.37 1.14 7.68
C SER A 185 15.11 2.43 6.89
N ALA A 186 15.11 3.56 7.57
CA ALA A 186 14.85 4.87 6.98
C ALA A 186 16.06 5.41 6.21
#